data_c7a9c782f413e1c218e462fc6b5b8d8d
#
_entry.id   c7a9c782f413e1c218e462fc6b5b8d8d
#
_cell.length_a   1.000
_cell.length_b   1.000
_cell.length_c   1.000
_cell.angle_alpha   90.00
_cell.angle_beta   90.00
_cell.angle_gamma   90.00
#
_symmetry.space_group_name_H-M   'P 1'
#
loop_
_entity.id
_entity.type
_entity.pdbx_description
1 polymer ?
#
loop_
_entity_poly.entity_id
_entity_poly.type
_entity_poly.pdbx_seq_one_letter_code
_entity_poly.pdbx_strand_id
1 'polypeptide(L)'
;DVESRGLGDVYKRQMRLENLIKDTQDEMYKKIKEGRDMEDAEAKKVADVVAISALKYGDLSNQASKDYVFDIDRFTSFEGDTGPYILYTIVRIKSILNKYKEQGGDLTAVKLQQPGNASEKELAMELAQFNTMIATAGEELAPHKVCAYIYDLANAFNHFYHETKILGEENEERKQGLVALLVLTRDILETCIDMLGFEAPEKM
;
A
#
# COMPACT_ATOMS: atom_id res chain seq x y z
N ASP A 1 -27.20 -7.99 41.66
CA ASP A 1 -26.68 -9.00 40.73
C ASP A 1 -26.90 -8.70 39.22
N VAL A 2 -27.63 -7.66 38.92
CA VAL A 2 -27.83 -7.21 37.52
C VAL A 2 -26.68 -6.31 37.01
N GLU A 3 -26.03 -5.57 37.91
CA GLU A 3 -24.90 -4.71 37.55
C GLU A 3 -23.58 -5.49 37.27
N SER A 4 -23.40 -6.66 37.89
CA SER A 4 -22.22 -7.49 37.68
C SER A 4 -22.23 -8.27 36.34
N ARG A 5 -23.41 -8.51 35.77
CA ARG A 5 -23.55 -9.19 34.47
C ARG A 5 -23.17 -8.32 33.28
N GLY A 6 -23.37 -6.99 33.36
CA GLY A 6 -23.07 -6.07 32.26
C GLY A 6 -21.57 -5.88 32.00
N LEU A 7 -20.77 -5.75 33.05
CA LEU A 7 -19.31 -5.55 32.94
C LEU A 7 -18.58 -6.82 32.50
N GLY A 8 -18.98 -8.00 32.95
CA GLY A 8 -18.34 -9.26 32.56
C GLY A 8 -18.55 -9.62 31.09
N ASP A 9 -19.69 -9.28 30.49
CA ASP A 9 -19.99 -9.55 29.09
C ASP A 9 -19.30 -8.54 28.14
N VAL A 10 -19.11 -7.30 28.57
CA VAL A 10 -18.34 -6.30 27.81
C VAL A 10 -16.88 -6.71 27.76
N TYR A 11 -16.28 -7.16 28.87
CA TYR A 11 -14.90 -7.64 28.89
C TYR A 11 -14.69 -8.94 28.08
N LYS A 12 -15.67 -9.81 28.00
CA LYS A 12 -15.61 -11.06 27.22
C LYS A 12 -15.74 -10.84 25.72
N ARG A 13 -16.29 -9.71 25.29
CA ARG A 13 -16.45 -9.35 23.86
C ARG A 13 -15.32 -8.48 23.32
N GLN A 14 -14.46 -7.95 24.17
CA GLN A 14 -13.28 -7.19 23.72
C GLN A 14 -12.22 -8.17 23.21
N MET A 15 -11.99 -8.15 21.91
CA MET A 15 -10.87 -8.86 21.30
C MET A 15 -9.57 -8.20 21.77
N ARG A 16 -8.66 -8.99 22.35
CA ARG A 16 -7.33 -8.47 22.72
C ARG A 16 -6.56 -8.19 21.44
N LEU A 17 -5.87 -7.05 21.41
CA LEU A 17 -5.05 -6.66 20.24
C LEU A 17 -4.05 -7.76 19.83
N GLU A 18 -3.46 -8.45 20.79
CA GLU A 18 -2.56 -9.58 20.55
C GLU A 18 -3.21 -10.71 19.76
N ASN A 19 -4.47 -11.08 20.10
CA ASN A 19 -5.22 -12.08 19.38
C ASN A 19 -5.58 -11.61 17.97
N LEU A 20 -5.99 -10.35 17.86
CA LEU A 20 -6.31 -9.74 16.57
C LEU A 20 -5.11 -9.75 15.61
N ILE A 21 -3.93 -9.38 16.10
CA ILE A 21 -2.69 -9.44 15.32
C ILE A 21 -2.44 -10.87 14.85
N LYS A 22 -2.53 -11.84 15.76
CA LYS A 22 -2.28 -13.24 15.43
C LYS A 22 -3.28 -13.79 14.41
N ASP A 23 -4.57 -13.53 14.61
CA ASP A 23 -5.62 -13.99 13.69
C ASP A 23 -5.42 -13.38 12.29
N THR A 24 -5.01 -12.10 12.23
CA THR A 24 -4.69 -11.43 10.97
C THR A 24 -3.44 -12.02 10.31
N GLN A 25 -2.39 -12.33 11.07
CA GLN A 25 -1.18 -13.00 10.57
C GLN A 25 -1.49 -14.38 10.01
N ASP A 26 -2.29 -15.18 10.72
CA ASP A 26 -2.70 -16.51 10.29
C ASP A 26 -3.53 -16.45 8.99
N GLU A 27 -4.43 -15.47 8.88
CA GLU A 27 -5.23 -15.26 7.67
C GLU A 27 -4.38 -14.80 6.48
N MET A 28 -3.46 -13.85 6.69
CA MET A 28 -2.53 -13.41 5.64
C MET A 28 -1.60 -14.53 5.18
N TYR A 29 -1.11 -15.36 6.10
CA TYR A 29 -0.29 -16.51 5.75
C TYR A 29 -1.01 -17.48 4.80
N LYS A 30 -2.29 -17.80 5.09
CA LYS A 30 -3.12 -18.65 4.21
C LYS A 30 -3.25 -18.05 2.82
N LYS A 31 -3.66 -16.77 2.73
CA LYS A 31 -3.86 -16.08 1.46
C LYS A 31 -2.57 -16.00 0.62
N ILE A 32 -1.41 -15.77 1.24
CA ILE A 32 -0.11 -15.75 0.55
C ILE A 32 0.25 -17.14 0.03
N LYS A 33 0.04 -18.20 0.82
CA LYS A 33 0.33 -19.58 0.41
C LYS A 33 -0.60 -20.10 -0.68
N GLU A 34 -1.87 -19.69 -0.68
CA GLU A 34 -2.82 -20.04 -1.73
C GLU A 34 -2.48 -19.40 -3.08
N GLY A 35 -1.95 -18.19 -3.05
CA GLY A 35 -1.65 -17.41 -4.24
C GLY A 35 -0.28 -17.64 -4.86
N ARG A 36 0.68 -18.22 -4.11
CA ARG A 36 2.10 -18.31 -4.55
C ARG A 36 2.82 -19.54 -3.99
N ASP A 37 3.73 -20.08 -4.82
CA ASP A 37 4.73 -21.06 -4.38
C ASP A 37 5.90 -20.32 -3.72
N MET A 38 5.75 -20.03 -2.42
CA MET A 38 6.73 -19.35 -1.59
C MET A 38 7.14 -20.29 -0.44
N GLU A 39 8.42 -20.29 -0.09
CA GLU A 39 8.93 -21.08 1.03
C GLU A 39 8.26 -20.65 2.35
N ASP A 40 7.95 -21.62 3.23
CA ASP A 40 7.16 -21.37 4.45
C ASP A 40 7.74 -20.29 5.36
N ALA A 41 9.07 -20.28 5.52
CA ALA A 41 9.73 -19.28 6.36
C ALA A 41 9.65 -17.87 5.78
N GLU A 42 9.71 -17.73 4.44
CA GLU A 42 9.54 -16.45 3.73
C GLU A 42 8.09 -16.01 3.75
N ALA A 43 7.15 -16.93 3.45
CA ALA A 43 5.72 -16.64 3.48
C ALA A 43 5.26 -16.13 4.85
N LYS A 44 5.80 -16.70 5.93
CA LYS A 44 5.49 -16.27 7.29
C LYS A 44 5.98 -14.86 7.59
N LYS A 45 7.21 -14.52 7.19
CA LYS A 45 7.75 -13.16 7.34
C LYS A 45 6.94 -12.12 6.56
N VAL A 46 6.57 -12.44 5.33
CA VAL A 46 5.73 -11.56 4.50
C VAL A 46 4.36 -11.41 5.14
N ALA A 47 3.75 -12.50 5.62
CA ALA A 47 2.45 -12.45 6.30
C ALA A 47 2.48 -11.56 7.54
N ASP A 48 3.55 -11.62 8.34
CA ASP A 48 3.69 -10.77 9.54
C ASP A 48 3.71 -9.28 9.16
N VAL A 49 4.46 -8.89 8.15
CA VAL A 49 4.54 -7.50 7.67
C VAL A 49 3.20 -7.04 7.10
N VAL A 50 2.58 -7.87 6.24
CA VAL A 50 1.33 -7.52 5.57
C VAL A 50 0.15 -7.47 6.54
N ALA A 51 0.12 -8.34 7.57
CA ALA A 51 -0.90 -8.31 8.60
C ALA A 51 -0.87 -7.00 9.41
N ILE A 52 0.32 -6.52 9.79
CA ILE A 52 0.46 -5.23 10.47
C ILE A 52 -0.01 -4.08 9.57
N SER A 53 0.30 -4.12 8.28
CA SER A 53 -0.17 -3.10 7.34
C SER A 53 -1.70 -3.12 7.21
N ALA A 54 -2.31 -4.31 7.14
CA ALA A 54 -3.76 -4.48 7.05
C ALA A 54 -4.47 -3.84 8.26
N LEU A 55 -3.95 -4.09 9.47
CA LEU A 55 -4.50 -3.54 10.70
C LEU A 55 -4.32 -2.02 10.78
N LYS A 56 -3.10 -1.52 10.57
CA LYS A 56 -2.80 -0.09 10.67
C LYS A 56 -3.54 0.73 9.61
N TYR A 57 -3.50 0.28 8.37
CA TYR A 57 -4.21 0.94 7.29
C TYR A 57 -5.73 0.91 7.52
N GLY A 58 -6.27 -0.26 7.89
CA GLY A 58 -7.69 -0.43 8.15
C GLY A 58 -8.21 0.49 9.27
N ASP A 59 -7.41 0.71 10.33
CA ASP A 59 -7.73 1.64 11.40
C ASP A 59 -7.56 3.10 10.96
N LEU A 60 -6.39 3.47 10.43
CA LEU A 60 -6.02 4.84 10.07
C LEU A 60 -6.78 5.40 8.87
N SER A 61 -7.34 4.56 8.00
CA SER A 61 -8.20 4.99 6.89
C SER A 61 -9.55 5.54 7.34
N ASN A 62 -9.94 5.29 8.59
CA ASN A 62 -11.17 5.82 9.17
C ASN A 62 -10.92 7.16 9.87
N GLN A 63 -11.92 8.03 9.85
CA GLN A 63 -11.86 9.28 10.64
C GLN A 63 -11.89 8.94 12.13
N ALA A 64 -10.98 9.51 12.93
CA ALA A 64 -10.87 9.24 14.36
C ALA A 64 -12.16 9.52 15.17
N SER A 65 -13.05 10.35 14.65
CA SER A 65 -14.35 10.69 15.28
C SER A 65 -15.49 9.76 14.87
N LYS A 66 -15.24 8.78 14.00
CA LYS A 66 -16.28 7.84 13.51
C LYS A 66 -16.02 6.43 13.97
N ASP A 67 -17.08 5.76 14.38
CA ASP A 67 -17.03 4.32 14.60
C ASP A 67 -16.94 3.57 13.27
N TYR A 68 -16.23 2.45 13.27
CA TYR A 68 -16.18 1.53 12.14
C TYR A 68 -16.29 0.07 12.62
N VAL A 69 -16.74 -0.80 11.73
CA VAL A 69 -16.80 -2.24 12.01
C VAL A 69 -15.49 -2.88 11.51
N PHE A 70 -14.78 -3.52 12.43
CA PHE A 70 -13.62 -4.31 12.07
C PHE A 70 -14.06 -5.60 11.37
N ASP A 71 -13.55 -5.81 10.16
CA ASP A 71 -13.80 -6.98 9.34
C ASP A 71 -12.45 -7.50 8.82
N ILE A 72 -12.02 -8.67 9.32
CA ILE A 72 -10.70 -9.24 9.01
C ILE A 72 -10.60 -9.62 7.53
N ASP A 73 -11.67 -10.16 6.93
CA ASP A 73 -11.68 -10.57 5.52
C ASP A 73 -11.50 -9.35 4.59
N ARG A 74 -12.18 -8.26 4.91
CA ARG A 74 -12.06 -7.00 4.21
C ARG A 74 -10.67 -6.40 4.36
N PHE A 75 -10.13 -6.32 5.59
CA PHE A 75 -8.84 -5.67 5.86
C PHE A 75 -7.66 -6.45 5.27
N THR A 76 -7.80 -7.78 5.16
CA THR A 76 -6.78 -8.67 4.58
C THR A 76 -6.97 -8.91 3.07
N SER A 77 -7.89 -8.20 2.41
CA SER A 77 -8.09 -8.29 0.97
C SER A 77 -6.94 -7.63 0.20
N PHE A 78 -6.53 -8.26 -0.90
CA PHE A 78 -5.59 -7.67 -1.86
C PHE A 78 -6.29 -6.79 -2.91
N GLU A 79 -7.58 -6.55 -2.74
CA GLU A 79 -8.40 -5.72 -3.61
C GLU A 79 -9.12 -4.63 -2.81
N GLY A 80 -9.35 -3.49 -3.43
CA GLY A 80 -10.03 -2.35 -2.82
C GLY A 80 -9.10 -1.49 -1.94
N ASP A 81 -9.72 -0.67 -1.10
CA ASP A 81 -9.03 0.29 -0.22
C ASP A 81 -8.50 -0.41 1.04
N THR A 82 -7.32 -1.07 0.91
CA THR A 82 -6.72 -1.91 1.95
C THR A 82 -5.20 -1.78 2.00
N GLY A 83 -4.60 -2.04 3.17
CA GLY A 83 -3.15 -2.07 3.33
C GLY A 83 -2.46 -3.07 2.40
N PRO A 84 -2.92 -4.34 2.32
CA PRO A 84 -2.34 -5.32 1.38
C PRO A 84 -2.38 -4.89 -0.09
N TYR A 85 -3.43 -4.20 -0.54
CA TYR A 85 -3.50 -3.64 -1.90
C TYR A 85 -2.40 -2.58 -2.16
N ILE A 86 -2.18 -1.68 -1.21
CA ILE A 86 -1.12 -0.67 -1.30
C ILE A 86 0.26 -1.34 -1.35
N LEU A 87 0.52 -2.31 -0.46
CA LEU A 87 1.78 -3.04 -0.44
C LEU A 87 2.02 -3.83 -1.74
N TYR A 88 0.99 -4.48 -2.26
CA TYR A 88 1.06 -5.19 -3.54
C TYR A 88 1.43 -4.25 -4.69
N THR A 89 0.86 -3.04 -4.69
CA THR A 89 1.20 -1.99 -5.67
C THR A 89 2.67 -1.59 -5.57
N ILE A 90 3.19 -1.35 -4.36
CA ILE A 90 4.61 -1.00 -4.13
C ILE A 90 5.53 -2.14 -4.60
N VAL A 91 5.24 -3.39 -4.22
CA VAL A 91 6.04 -4.56 -4.63
C VAL A 91 6.04 -4.73 -6.15
N ARG A 92 4.91 -4.48 -6.82
CA ARG A 92 4.83 -4.47 -8.29
C ARG A 92 5.77 -3.43 -8.89
N ILE A 93 5.77 -2.21 -8.37
CA ILE A 93 6.69 -1.14 -8.83
C ILE A 93 8.14 -1.57 -8.61
N LYS A 94 8.50 -2.06 -7.42
CA LYS A 94 9.84 -2.58 -7.11
C LYS A 94 10.27 -3.66 -8.11
N SER A 95 9.39 -4.60 -8.43
CA SER A 95 9.66 -5.65 -9.40
C SER A 95 9.99 -5.11 -10.80
N ILE A 96 9.26 -4.09 -11.26
CA ILE A 96 9.53 -3.45 -12.56
C ILE A 96 10.88 -2.73 -12.53
N LEU A 97 11.16 -1.97 -11.47
CA LEU A 97 12.42 -1.25 -11.31
C LEU A 97 13.62 -2.19 -11.21
N ASN A 98 13.48 -3.34 -10.54
CA ASN A 98 14.53 -4.36 -10.48
C ASN A 98 14.80 -4.97 -11.86
N LYS A 99 13.76 -5.29 -12.64
CA LYS A 99 13.91 -5.75 -14.03
C LYS A 99 14.61 -4.71 -14.91
N TYR A 100 14.32 -3.42 -14.73
CA TYR A 100 15.02 -2.36 -15.44
C TYR A 100 16.51 -2.35 -15.10
N LYS A 101 16.90 -2.50 -13.83
CA LYS A 101 18.30 -2.63 -13.41
C LYS A 101 18.99 -3.87 -14.01
N GLU A 102 18.29 -5.03 -14.00
CA GLU A 102 18.81 -6.27 -14.59
C GLU A 102 19.08 -6.14 -16.10
N GLN A 103 18.35 -5.26 -16.79
CA GLN A 103 18.58 -4.90 -18.19
C GLN A 103 19.70 -3.86 -18.40
N GLY A 104 20.39 -3.47 -17.33
CA GLY A 104 21.48 -2.49 -17.36
C GLY A 104 21.03 -1.04 -17.17
N GLY A 105 19.78 -0.80 -16.80
CA GLY A 105 19.26 0.55 -16.53
C GLY A 105 19.78 1.14 -15.21
N ASP A 106 20.01 2.46 -15.21
CA ASP A 106 20.45 3.23 -14.05
C ASP A 106 19.29 4.10 -13.52
N LEU A 107 18.79 3.78 -12.33
CA LEU A 107 17.71 4.54 -11.71
C LEU A 107 18.12 5.94 -11.23
N THR A 108 19.42 6.21 -11.10
CA THR A 108 19.92 7.54 -10.69
C THR A 108 20.00 8.52 -11.85
N ALA A 109 20.02 8.00 -13.08
CA ALA A 109 20.12 8.78 -14.31
C ALA A 109 18.76 9.15 -14.92
N VAL A 110 17.66 8.53 -14.47
CA VAL A 110 16.32 8.76 -15.01
C VAL A 110 15.79 10.16 -14.67
N LYS A 111 15.05 10.76 -15.60
CA LYS A 111 14.49 12.11 -15.44
C LYS A 111 13.03 12.11 -15.87
N LEU A 112 12.20 12.79 -15.08
CA LEU A 112 10.81 13.04 -15.46
C LEU A 112 10.72 13.76 -16.79
N GLN A 113 9.75 13.36 -17.59
CA GLN A 113 9.43 13.97 -18.87
C GLN A 113 7.97 14.40 -18.91
N GLN A 114 7.61 15.14 -19.94
CA GLN A 114 6.21 15.49 -20.15
C GLN A 114 5.38 14.21 -20.41
N PRO A 115 4.19 14.08 -19.78
CA PRO A 115 3.32 12.95 -20.02
C PRO A 115 2.95 12.79 -21.48
N GLY A 116 3.10 11.58 -22.01
CA GLY A 116 2.81 11.27 -23.40
C GLY A 116 1.37 10.80 -23.66
N ASN A 117 0.62 10.45 -22.61
CA ASN A 117 -0.76 10.02 -22.71
C ASN A 117 -1.59 10.45 -21.47
N ALA A 118 -2.87 10.09 -21.46
CA ALA A 118 -3.80 10.50 -20.38
C ALA A 118 -3.47 9.84 -19.04
N SER A 119 -3.12 8.55 -19.01
CA SER A 119 -2.80 7.83 -17.77
C SER A 119 -1.48 8.29 -17.14
N GLU A 120 -0.47 8.63 -17.96
CA GLU A 120 0.76 9.26 -17.46
C GLU A 120 0.48 10.64 -16.83
N LYS A 121 -0.40 11.43 -17.48
CA LYS A 121 -0.80 12.73 -16.95
C LYS A 121 -1.57 12.60 -15.64
N GLU A 122 -2.50 11.65 -15.53
CA GLU A 122 -3.24 11.35 -14.33
C GLU A 122 -2.30 11.02 -13.17
N LEU A 123 -1.36 10.08 -13.38
CA LEU A 123 -0.36 9.71 -12.39
C LEU A 123 0.52 10.91 -11.97
N ALA A 124 0.97 11.71 -12.93
CA ALA A 124 1.78 12.90 -12.65
C ALA A 124 1.00 13.95 -11.84
N MET A 125 -0.31 14.09 -12.08
CA MET A 125 -1.16 15.00 -11.32
C MET A 125 -1.37 14.54 -9.88
N GLU A 126 -1.57 13.22 -9.65
CA GLU A 126 -1.64 12.65 -8.29
C GLU A 126 -0.32 12.85 -7.54
N LEU A 127 0.82 12.58 -8.17
CA LEU A 127 2.14 12.82 -7.58
C LEU A 127 2.33 14.29 -7.17
N ALA A 128 1.86 15.23 -7.98
CA ALA A 128 1.98 16.66 -7.70
C ALA A 128 1.16 17.13 -6.49
N GLN A 129 0.14 16.39 -6.06
CA GLN A 129 -0.69 16.72 -4.89
C GLN A 129 -0.03 16.39 -3.55
N PHE A 130 1.07 15.62 -3.54
CA PHE A 130 1.70 15.13 -2.32
C PHE A 130 1.94 16.21 -1.26
N ASN A 131 2.59 17.31 -1.62
CA ASN A 131 2.92 18.36 -0.66
C ASN A 131 1.67 19.02 -0.05
N THR A 132 0.64 19.26 -0.86
CA THR A 132 -0.62 19.86 -0.39
C THR A 132 -1.36 18.89 0.53
N MET A 133 -1.39 17.61 0.16
CA MET A 133 -2.03 16.56 0.97
C MET A 133 -1.36 16.43 2.33
N ILE A 134 -0.02 16.34 2.37
CA ILE A 134 0.73 16.21 3.64
C ILE A 134 0.52 17.43 4.54
N ALA A 135 0.57 18.65 4.00
CA ALA A 135 0.31 19.85 4.77
C ALA A 135 -1.09 19.81 5.40
N THR A 136 -2.10 19.49 4.59
CA THR A 136 -3.49 19.41 5.06
C THR A 136 -3.69 18.29 6.09
N ALA A 137 -3.12 17.10 5.85
CA ALA A 137 -3.23 15.99 6.78
C ALA A 137 -2.56 16.29 8.14
N GLY A 138 -1.42 17.00 8.12
CA GLY A 138 -0.71 17.43 9.32
C GLY A 138 -1.46 18.50 10.10
N GLU A 139 -1.97 19.53 9.43
CA GLU A 139 -2.75 20.61 10.06
C GLU A 139 -4.04 20.10 10.72
N GLU A 140 -4.70 19.14 10.08
CA GLU A 140 -5.97 18.59 10.57
C GLU A 140 -5.78 17.35 11.48
N LEU A 141 -4.54 16.86 11.68
CA LEU A 141 -4.24 15.61 12.40
C LEU A 141 -5.05 14.43 11.84
N ALA A 142 -5.11 14.32 10.51
CA ALA A 142 -6.03 13.48 9.77
C ALA A 142 -5.31 12.39 8.94
N PRO A 143 -4.82 11.28 9.57
CA PRO A 143 -4.11 10.21 8.86
C PRO A 143 -4.95 9.55 7.75
N HIS A 144 -6.27 9.55 7.87
CA HIS A 144 -7.16 9.03 6.83
C HIS A 144 -7.03 9.77 5.48
N LYS A 145 -6.56 11.03 5.48
CA LYS A 145 -6.26 11.75 4.23
C LYS A 145 -5.02 11.21 3.54
N VAL A 146 -4.02 10.75 4.31
CA VAL A 146 -2.85 10.07 3.76
C VAL A 146 -3.29 8.73 3.15
N CYS A 147 -4.13 7.96 3.85
CA CYS A 147 -4.67 6.69 3.35
C CYS A 147 -5.44 6.89 2.03
N ALA A 148 -6.36 7.86 1.98
CA ALA A 148 -7.11 8.17 0.77
C ALA A 148 -6.19 8.54 -0.40
N TYR A 149 -5.20 9.39 -0.15
CA TYR A 149 -4.24 9.81 -1.17
C TYR A 149 -3.43 8.64 -1.74
N ILE A 150 -2.88 7.76 -0.90
CA ILE A 150 -2.09 6.62 -1.40
C ILE A 150 -2.95 5.59 -2.13
N TYR A 151 -4.23 5.48 -1.79
CA TYR A 151 -5.18 4.67 -2.54
C TYR A 151 -5.43 5.25 -3.94
N ASP A 152 -5.68 6.54 -4.06
CA ASP A 152 -5.87 7.23 -5.34
C ASP A 152 -4.59 7.16 -6.20
N LEU A 153 -3.41 7.38 -5.58
CA LEU A 153 -2.12 7.25 -6.25
C LEU A 153 -1.86 5.80 -6.73
N ALA A 154 -2.21 4.80 -5.94
CA ALA A 154 -2.10 3.39 -6.33
C ALA A 154 -3.02 3.05 -7.51
N ASN A 155 -4.24 3.59 -7.53
CA ASN A 155 -5.18 3.41 -8.65
C ASN A 155 -4.67 4.09 -9.92
N ALA A 156 -4.17 5.34 -9.83
CA ALA A 156 -3.58 6.04 -10.96
C ALA A 156 -2.36 5.29 -11.52
N PHE A 157 -1.49 4.75 -10.65
CA PHE A 157 -0.39 3.89 -11.08
C PHE A 157 -0.89 2.61 -11.78
N ASN A 158 -1.89 1.92 -11.23
CA ASN A 158 -2.40 0.70 -11.86
C ASN A 158 -3.02 0.99 -13.23
N HIS A 159 -3.75 2.11 -13.39
CA HIS A 159 -4.24 2.56 -14.69
C HIS A 159 -3.10 2.82 -15.67
N PHE A 160 -2.09 3.58 -15.27
CA PHE A 160 -0.89 3.81 -16.07
C PHE A 160 -0.17 2.50 -16.46
N TYR A 161 0.00 1.57 -15.53
CA TYR A 161 0.65 0.28 -15.77
C TYR A 161 -0.08 -0.58 -16.80
N HIS A 162 -1.41 -0.56 -16.80
CA HIS A 162 -2.23 -1.31 -17.78
C HIS A 162 -2.18 -0.69 -19.18
N GLU A 163 -2.10 0.62 -19.28
CA GLU A 163 -2.11 1.37 -20.53
C GLU A 163 -0.74 1.48 -21.21
N THR A 164 0.37 1.28 -20.44
CA THR A 164 1.72 1.63 -20.89
C THR A 164 2.68 0.45 -20.83
N LYS A 165 3.34 0.15 -21.95
CA LYS A 165 4.43 -0.84 -22.02
C LYS A 165 5.75 -0.23 -21.56
N ILE A 166 5.97 -0.15 -20.25
CA ILE A 166 7.10 0.58 -19.65
C ILE A 166 8.45 0.03 -20.11
N LEU A 167 8.75 -1.24 -19.84
CA LEU A 167 10.03 -1.86 -20.19
C LEU A 167 10.12 -2.23 -21.68
N GLY A 168 8.99 -2.31 -22.36
CA GLY A 168 8.91 -2.57 -23.81
C GLY A 168 8.92 -1.30 -24.67
N GLU A 169 9.11 -0.11 -24.09
CA GLU A 169 9.28 1.13 -24.83
C GLU A 169 10.63 1.08 -25.60
N GLU A 170 10.60 1.35 -26.90
CA GLU A 170 11.76 1.29 -27.77
C GLU A 170 12.60 2.58 -27.71
N ASN A 171 11.95 3.72 -27.49
CA ASN A 171 12.63 4.98 -27.31
C ASN A 171 13.22 5.06 -25.91
N GLU A 172 14.54 5.04 -25.81
CA GLU A 172 15.25 4.97 -24.53
C GLU A 172 15.01 6.20 -23.65
N GLU A 173 14.95 7.40 -24.23
CA GLU A 173 14.66 8.63 -23.49
C GLU A 173 13.23 8.59 -22.90
N ARG A 174 12.25 8.13 -23.67
CA ARG A 174 10.88 7.94 -23.18
C ARG A 174 10.80 6.86 -22.09
N LYS A 175 11.49 5.74 -22.28
CA LYS A 175 11.57 4.67 -21.26
C LYS A 175 12.11 5.20 -19.94
N GLN A 176 13.19 6.00 -19.97
CA GLN A 176 13.75 6.65 -18.78
C GLN A 176 12.72 7.58 -18.11
N GLY A 177 11.92 8.32 -18.88
CA GLY A 177 10.82 9.14 -18.35
C GLY A 177 9.75 8.33 -17.63
N LEU A 178 9.32 7.19 -18.22
CA LEU A 178 8.37 6.27 -17.60
C LEU A 178 8.92 5.65 -16.31
N VAL A 179 10.20 5.24 -16.34
CA VAL A 179 10.88 4.70 -15.14
C VAL A 179 11.02 5.77 -14.06
N ALA A 180 11.27 7.04 -14.43
CA ALA A 180 11.31 8.13 -13.47
C ALA A 180 9.96 8.33 -12.73
N LEU A 181 8.84 8.20 -13.44
CA LEU A 181 7.51 8.20 -12.82
C LEU A 181 7.36 7.06 -11.82
N LEU A 182 7.85 5.85 -12.15
CA LEU A 182 7.82 4.71 -11.23
C LEU A 182 8.66 4.94 -9.96
N VAL A 183 9.87 5.49 -10.12
CA VAL A 183 10.74 5.80 -8.98
C VAL A 183 10.05 6.77 -8.05
N LEU A 184 9.51 7.87 -8.58
CA LEU A 184 8.81 8.88 -7.78
C LEU A 184 7.54 8.31 -7.11
N THR A 185 6.78 7.49 -7.83
CA THR A 185 5.57 6.85 -7.28
C THR A 185 5.92 5.94 -6.10
N ARG A 186 6.96 5.09 -6.25
CA ARG A 186 7.46 4.24 -5.16
C ARG A 186 7.89 5.08 -3.97
N ASP A 187 8.69 6.09 -4.18
CA ASP A 187 9.26 6.90 -3.10
C ASP A 187 8.17 7.63 -2.30
N ILE A 188 7.15 8.13 -2.98
CA ILE A 188 6.00 8.78 -2.33
C ILE A 188 5.15 7.75 -1.56
N LEU A 189 4.84 6.60 -2.16
CA LEU A 189 4.08 5.55 -1.49
C LEU A 189 4.84 5.03 -0.25
N GLU A 190 6.14 4.74 -0.36
CA GLU A 190 6.97 4.30 0.77
C GLU A 190 7.06 5.36 1.86
N THR A 191 7.20 6.64 1.50
CA THR A 191 7.19 7.75 2.46
C THR A 191 5.86 7.81 3.22
N CYS A 192 4.73 7.67 2.52
CA CYS A 192 3.41 7.71 3.14
C CYS A 192 3.18 6.52 4.08
N ILE A 193 3.55 5.29 3.68
CA ILE A 193 3.37 4.13 4.56
C ILE A 193 4.30 4.17 5.78
N ASP A 194 5.51 4.73 5.66
CA ASP A 194 6.41 4.98 6.79
C ASP A 194 5.76 5.95 7.80
N MET A 195 5.17 7.06 7.33
CA MET A 195 4.39 7.96 8.18
C MET A 195 3.20 7.29 8.87
N LEU A 196 2.56 6.31 8.22
CA LEU A 196 1.49 5.50 8.80
C LEU A 196 2.03 4.37 9.70
N GLY A 197 3.35 4.20 9.77
CA GLY A 197 4.04 3.30 10.68
C GLY A 197 4.06 1.83 10.24
N PHE A 198 4.06 1.55 8.94
CA PHE A 198 4.27 0.21 8.39
C PHE A 198 5.18 0.25 7.17
N GLU A 199 5.62 -0.90 6.71
CA GLU A 199 6.62 -1.03 5.64
C GLU A 199 6.15 -2.03 4.56
N ALA A 200 6.74 -1.92 3.38
CA ALA A 200 6.48 -2.86 2.29
C ALA A 200 7.55 -3.95 2.23
N PRO A 201 7.16 -5.23 2.06
CA PRO A 201 8.13 -6.30 1.81
C PRO A 201 8.79 -6.14 0.44
N GLU A 202 9.94 -6.79 0.24
CA GLU A 202 10.62 -6.78 -1.06
C GLU A 202 9.90 -7.65 -2.11
N LYS A 203 9.22 -8.70 -1.64
CA LYS A 203 8.43 -9.62 -2.45
C LYS A 203 7.13 -9.96 -1.75
N MET A 204 6.11 -10.19 -2.52
CA MET A 204 4.79 -10.51 -2.00
C MET A 204 4.02 -11.39 -2.97
#